data_8e49592b77e54741286d15ca88f975c5
#
_entry.id   8e49592b77e54741286d15ca88f975c5
#
_cell.length_a   1.000
_cell.length_b   1.000
_cell.length_c   1.000
_cell.angle_alpha   90.00
_cell.angle_beta   90.00
_cell.angle_gamma   90.00
#
_symmetry.space_group_name_H-M   'P 1'
#
loop_
_entity.id
_entity.type
_entity.pdbx_description
1 polymer ?
#
loop_
_entity_poly.entity_id
_entity_poly.type
_entity_poly.pdbx_seq_one_letter_code
_entity_poly.pdbx_strand_id
1 'polypeptide(L)'
;MIDYKELISAAIESLKKAHKNQPKDLTYGSAVLTKKGNIYSACNYWSYTASLTLHAEQAALAHAAAHGETEIIAIACVGTEDNKKEQFCHPCGMCKQLIYESSIDSKIDIEVIMANLKGEHISKKISELVSHPWPA
;
A
#
# COMPACT_ATOMS: atom_id res chain seq x y z
N MET A 1 16.83 9.62 3.11
CA MET A 1 15.57 10.13 3.70
C MET A 1 14.40 9.79 2.78
N ILE A 2 13.30 9.30 3.34
CA ILE A 2 12.12 8.94 2.56
C ILE A 2 11.35 10.20 2.18
N ASP A 3 11.08 10.37 0.88
CA ASP A 3 10.18 11.42 0.41
C ASP A 3 8.74 10.92 0.45
N TYR A 4 8.09 11.13 1.59
CA TYR A 4 6.70 10.71 1.79
C TYR A 4 5.76 11.36 0.78
N LYS A 5 6.03 12.59 0.42
CA LYS A 5 5.18 13.35 -0.51
C LYS A 5 5.16 12.69 -1.89
N GLU A 6 6.31 12.31 -2.40
CA GLU A 6 6.41 11.64 -3.69
C GLU A 6 5.75 10.27 -3.65
N LEU A 7 5.97 9.52 -2.58
CA LEU A 7 5.40 8.19 -2.41
C LEU A 7 3.87 8.25 -2.31
N ILE A 8 3.34 9.20 -1.53
CA ILE A 8 1.89 9.41 -1.40
C ILE A 8 1.29 9.85 -2.74
N SER A 9 1.96 10.75 -3.46
CA SER A 9 1.51 11.20 -4.79
C SER A 9 1.40 10.04 -5.76
N ALA A 10 2.36 9.12 -5.74
CA ALA A 10 2.32 7.94 -6.60
C ALA A 10 1.13 7.05 -6.26
N ALA A 11 0.83 6.87 -4.97
CA ALA A 11 -0.33 6.11 -4.54
C ALA A 11 -1.63 6.77 -4.99
N ILE A 12 -1.75 8.09 -4.85
CA ILE A 12 -2.93 8.84 -5.29
C ILE A 12 -3.10 8.76 -6.80
N GLU A 13 -2.03 8.92 -7.56
CA GLU A 13 -2.09 8.83 -9.02
C GLU A 13 -2.55 7.45 -9.50
N SER A 14 -2.23 6.39 -8.76
CA SER A 14 -2.66 5.04 -9.14
C SER A 14 -4.18 4.89 -9.13
N LEU A 15 -4.90 5.68 -8.33
CA LEU A 15 -6.37 5.63 -8.29
C LEU A 15 -6.99 6.00 -9.62
N LYS A 16 -6.34 6.86 -10.42
CA LYS A 16 -6.83 7.27 -11.74
C LYS A 16 -6.80 6.14 -12.76
N LYS A 17 -6.09 5.06 -12.45
CA LYS A 17 -5.93 3.89 -13.32
C LYS A 17 -6.83 2.73 -12.88
N ALA A 18 -7.76 2.99 -11.96
CA ALA A 18 -8.67 1.98 -11.45
C ALA A 18 -9.52 1.37 -12.56
N HIS A 19 -9.86 0.11 -12.39
CA HIS A 19 -10.65 -0.65 -13.35
C HIS A 19 -12.00 0.05 -13.64
N LYS A 20 -12.37 0.12 -14.91
CA LYS A 20 -13.59 0.81 -15.38
C LYS A 20 -14.86 0.45 -14.63
N ASN A 21 -15.03 -0.84 -14.33
CA ASN A 21 -16.24 -1.38 -13.72
C ASN A 21 -16.14 -1.44 -12.20
N GLN A 22 -15.04 -0.92 -11.64
CA GLN A 22 -14.81 -0.93 -10.22
C GLN A 22 -15.67 0.12 -9.53
N PRO A 23 -16.28 -0.23 -8.36
CA PRO A 23 -16.99 0.76 -7.55
C PRO A 23 -16.04 1.90 -7.15
N LYS A 24 -16.45 3.13 -7.42
CA LYS A 24 -15.58 4.30 -7.21
C LYS A 24 -15.28 4.58 -5.75
N ASP A 25 -16.20 4.25 -4.86
CA ASP A 25 -16.06 4.44 -3.42
C ASP A 25 -15.30 3.29 -2.74
N LEU A 26 -14.90 2.27 -3.51
CA LEU A 26 -14.07 1.15 -3.05
C LEU A 26 -12.76 1.08 -3.83
N THR A 27 -12.19 2.24 -4.12
CA THR A 27 -10.94 2.34 -4.89
C THR A 27 -9.81 2.68 -3.94
N TYR A 28 -8.72 1.92 -4.04
CA TYR A 28 -7.55 2.06 -3.19
C TYR A 28 -6.30 2.14 -4.05
N GLY A 29 -5.33 2.92 -3.58
CA GLY A 29 -4.03 3.03 -4.22
C GLY A 29 -2.92 2.77 -3.22
N SER A 30 -1.82 2.25 -3.71
CA SER A 30 -0.64 2.01 -2.92
C SER A 30 0.61 2.28 -3.73
N ALA A 31 1.69 2.60 -3.04
CA ALA A 31 3.01 2.76 -3.65
C ALA A 31 4.07 2.26 -2.69
N VAL A 32 5.02 1.50 -3.21
CA VAL A 32 6.14 1.01 -2.43
C VAL A 32 7.41 1.72 -2.86
N LEU A 33 8.28 1.98 -1.89
CA LEU A 33 9.63 2.49 -2.12
C LEU A 33 10.61 1.36 -1.86
N THR A 34 11.43 1.04 -2.85
CA THR A 34 12.42 -0.03 -2.72
C THR A 34 13.74 0.52 -2.18
N LYS A 35 14.58 -0.38 -1.70
CA LYS A 35 15.93 -0.04 -1.23
C LYS A 35 16.77 0.62 -2.31
N LYS A 36 16.51 0.31 -3.59
CA LYS A 36 17.19 0.93 -4.73
C LYS A 36 16.70 2.35 -5.03
N GLY A 37 15.64 2.81 -4.35
CA GLY A 37 15.08 4.13 -4.55
C GLY A 37 13.98 4.21 -5.61
N ASN A 38 13.51 3.09 -6.13
CA ASN A 38 12.44 3.05 -7.11
C ASN A 38 11.07 3.00 -6.43
N ILE A 39 10.08 3.60 -7.08
CA ILE A 39 8.69 3.61 -6.60
C ILE A 39 7.86 2.79 -7.57
N TYR A 40 7.10 1.84 -7.03
CA TYR A 40 6.14 1.03 -7.78
C TYR A 40 4.78 1.21 -7.16
N SER A 41 3.82 1.63 -7.98
CA SER A 41 2.46 1.91 -7.51
C SER A 41 1.45 0.98 -8.18
N ALA A 42 0.29 0.86 -7.56
CA ALA A 42 -0.82 0.09 -8.09
C ALA A 42 -2.12 0.53 -7.42
N CYS A 43 -3.24 0.33 -8.13
CA CYS A 43 -4.56 0.39 -7.51
C CYS A 43 -5.02 -1.04 -7.23
N ASN A 44 -6.10 -1.18 -6.45
CA ASN A 44 -6.69 -2.50 -6.25
C ASN A 44 -7.23 -3.04 -7.58
N TYR A 45 -7.15 -4.35 -7.75
CA TYR A 45 -7.69 -5.02 -8.94
C TYR A 45 -9.00 -5.68 -8.55
N TRP A 46 -10.09 -5.02 -8.88
CA TRP A 46 -11.42 -5.43 -8.45
C TRP A 46 -11.94 -6.64 -9.22
N SER A 47 -12.61 -7.53 -8.51
CA SER A 47 -13.28 -8.70 -9.08
C SER A 47 -14.75 -8.72 -8.67
N TYR A 48 -15.62 -9.13 -9.59
CA TYR A 48 -17.02 -9.39 -9.27
C TYR A 48 -17.16 -10.49 -8.20
N THR A 49 -16.21 -11.41 -8.13
CA THR A 49 -16.06 -12.34 -7.03
C THR A 49 -15.19 -11.68 -5.98
N ALA A 50 -15.82 -11.17 -4.93
CA ALA A 50 -15.14 -10.30 -3.95
C ALA A 50 -13.84 -10.90 -3.40
N SER A 51 -13.80 -12.20 -3.16
CA SER A 51 -12.61 -12.88 -2.62
C SER A 51 -11.42 -12.92 -3.59
N LEU A 52 -11.64 -12.61 -4.86
CA LEU A 52 -10.59 -12.58 -5.88
C LEU A 52 -10.00 -11.17 -6.09
N THR A 53 -10.59 -10.15 -5.48
CA THR A 53 -10.08 -8.79 -5.59
C THR A 53 -8.69 -8.72 -4.96
N LEU A 54 -7.73 -8.18 -5.71
CA LEU A 54 -6.39 -7.91 -5.18
C LEU A 54 -6.38 -6.53 -4.53
N HIS A 55 -5.86 -6.44 -3.33
CA HIS A 55 -5.71 -5.18 -2.64
C HIS A 55 -4.58 -4.36 -3.26
N ALA A 56 -4.66 -3.05 -3.15
CA ALA A 56 -3.66 -2.16 -3.74
C ALA A 56 -2.24 -2.45 -3.21
N GLU A 57 -2.11 -2.72 -1.91
CA GLU A 57 -0.83 -3.03 -1.29
C GLU A 57 -0.25 -4.34 -1.85
N GLN A 58 -1.09 -5.35 -2.02
CA GLN A 58 -0.68 -6.62 -2.65
C GLN A 58 -0.17 -6.38 -4.07
N ALA A 59 -0.92 -5.59 -4.84
CA ALA A 59 -0.59 -5.29 -6.23
C ALA A 59 0.71 -4.47 -6.34
N ALA A 60 0.91 -3.50 -5.45
CA ALA A 60 2.12 -2.68 -5.45
C ALA A 60 3.36 -3.50 -5.09
N LEU A 61 3.26 -4.38 -4.09
CA LEU A 61 4.36 -5.28 -3.73
C LEU A 61 4.68 -6.24 -4.88
N ALA A 62 3.65 -6.80 -5.53
CA ALA A 62 3.82 -7.68 -6.68
C ALA A 62 4.45 -6.94 -7.87
N HIS A 63 4.08 -5.68 -8.07
CA HIS A 63 4.64 -4.84 -9.14
C HIS A 63 6.15 -4.67 -8.95
N ALA A 64 6.58 -4.34 -7.74
CA ALA A 64 8.00 -4.23 -7.43
C ALA A 64 8.72 -5.58 -7.62
N ALA A 65 8.13 -6.65 -7.13
CA ALA A 65 8.69 -8.00 -7.27
C ALA A 65 8.85 -8.41 -8.74
N ALA A 66 7.91 -8.01 -9.59
CA ALA A 66 7.97 -8.28 -11.04
C ALA A 66 9.18 -7.60 -11.70
N HIS A 67 9.70 -6.53 -11.08
CA HIS A 67 10.91 -5.84 -11.52
C HIS A 67 12.17 -6.32 -10.77
N GLY A 68 12.06 -7.40 -10.02
CA GLY A 68 13.18 -7.97 -9.27
C GLY A 68 13.52 -7.23 -7.99
N GLU A 69 12.63 -6.38 -7.50
CA GLU A 69 12.89 -5.57 -6.30
C GLU A 69 11.94 -5.98 -5.17
N THR A 70 12.48 -6.71 -4.23
CA THR A 70 11.73 -7.24 -3.08
C THR A 70 12.15 -6.62 -1.75
N GLU A 71 13.21 -5.82 -1.73
CA GLU A 71 13.64 -5.11 -0.52
C GLU A 71 12.89 -3.79 -0.43
N ILE A 72 11.95 -3.70 0.49
CA ILE A 72 11.00 -2.58 0.61
C ILE A 72 11.34 -1.75 1.84
N ILE A 73 11.44 -0.44 1.68
CA ILE A 73 11.71 0.51 2.76
C ILE A 73 10.40 1.06 3.33
N ALA A 74 9.45 1.38 2.46
CA ALA A 74 8.21 2.04 2.85
C ALA A 74 7.08 1.69 1.90
N ILE A 75 5.85 1.78 2.41
CA ILE A 75 4.65 1.59 1.61
C ILE A 75 3.61 2.64 2.02
N ALA A 76 3.02 3.32 1.04
CA ALA A 76 1.94 4.26 1.26
C ALA A 76 0.62 3.65 0.78
N CYS A 77 -0.47 3.98 1.49
CA CYS A 77 -1.82 3.57 1.09
C CYS A 77 -2.79 4.74 1.18
N VAL A 78 -3.69 4.81 0.21
CA VAL A 78 -4.76 5.81 0.11
C VAL A 78 -6.04 5.09 -0.35
N GLY A 79 -7.19 5.70 -0.09
CA GLY A 79 -8.45 5.11 -0.52
C GLY A 79 -9.56 6.14 -0.63
N THR A 80 -10.63 5.74 -1.31
CA THR A 80 -11.82 6.57 -1.51
C THR A 80 -13.01 6.09 -0.68
N GLU A 81 -12.74 5.22 0.30
CA GLU A 81 -13.79 4.62 1.12
C GLU A 81 -14.68 5.69 1.74
N ASP A 82 -15.99 5.50 1.63
CA ASP A 82 -17.03 6.39 2.19
C ASP A 82 -16.93 7.84 1.69
N ASN A 83 -16.22 8.11 0.61
CA ASN A 83 -16.03 9.46 0.06
C ASN A 83 -15.43 10.44 1.08
N LYS A 84 -14.75 9.95 2.10
CA LYS A 84 -14.15 10.77 3.16
C LYS A 84 -12.71 11.09 2.82
N LYS A 85 -12.50 12.21 2.13
CA LYS A 85 -11.17 12.64 1.68
C LYS A 85 -10.16 12.86 2.82
N GLU A 86 -10.65 13.17 4.01
CA GLU A 86 -9.82 13.42 5.18
C GLU A 86 -9.48 12.14 5.95
N GLN A 87 -10.12 11.04 5.64
CA GLN A 87 -9.90 9.79 6.36
C GLN A 87 -8.61 9.11 5.90
N PHE A 88 -7.76 8.76 6.84
CA PHE A 88 -6.53 8.02 6.54
C PHE A 88 -6.86 6.58 6.17
N CYS A 89 -6.22 6.10 5.11
CA CYS A 89 -6.36 4.71 4.68
C CYS A 89 -5.42 3.83 5.51
N HIS A 90 -5.99 2.85 6.18
CA HIS A 90 -5.23 1.86 6.95
C HIS A 90 -5.18 0.54 6.17
N PRO A 91 -4.03 -0.14 6.10
CA PRO A 91 -4.00 -1.45 5.49
C PRO A 91 -4.84 -2.42 6.32
N CYS A 92 -5.58 -3.29 5.66
CA CYS A 92 -6.36 -4.32 6.35
C CYS A 92 -5.44 -5.38 6.95
N GLY A 93 -6.02 -6.32 7.72
CA GLY A 93 -5.24 -7.37 8.36
C GLY A 93 -4.44 -8.23 7.39
N MET A 94 -5.00 -8.55 6.21
CA MET A 94 -4.30 -9.30 5.17
C MET A 94 -3.09 -8.53 4.64
N CYS A 95 -3.27 -7.24 4.37
CA CYS A 95 -2.18 -6.40 3.88
C CYS A 95 -1.12 -6.16 4.94
N LYS A 96 -1.52 -5.98 6.20
CA LYS A 96 -0.56 -5.90 7.32
C LYS A 96 0.29 -7.16 7.40
N GLN A 97 -0.33 -8.32 7.25
CA GLN A 97 0.39 -9.60 7.27
C GLN A 97 1.39 -9.69 6.13
N LEU A 98 0.97 -9.32 4.92
CA LEU A 98 1.86 -9.37 3.75
C LEU A 98 3.02 -8.38 3.88
N ILE A 99 2.75 -7.16 4.35
CA ILE A 99 3.78 -6.16 4.59
C ILE A 99 4.77 -6.66 5.67
N TYR A 100 4.24 -7.30 6.71
CA TYR A 100 5.08 -7.88 7.76
C TYR A 100 6.01 -8.96 7.19
N GLU A 101 5.48 -9.87 6.37
CA GLU A 101 6.30 -10.90 5.74
C GLU A 101 7.37 -10.29 4.83
N SER A 102 6.99 -9.25 4.07
CA SER A 102 7.94 -8.51 3.26
C SER A 102 9.04 -7.86 4.11
N SER A 103 8.71 -7.43 5.33
CA SER A 103 9.69 -6.86 6.25
C SER A 103 10.70 -7.90 6.73
N ILE A 104 10.25 -9.13 6.92
CA ILE A 104 11.15 -10.24 7.28
C ILE A 104 12.14 -10.49 6.13
N ASP A 105 11.62 -10.62 4.91
CA ASP A 105 12.43 -10.87 3.72
C ASP A 105 13.39 -9.73 3.42
N SER A 106 12.92 -8.50 3.58
CA SER A 106 13.74 -7.30 3.38
C SER A 106 14.77 -7.08 4.50
N LYS A 107 14.52 -7.61 5.68
CA LYS A 107 15.26 -7.31 6.92
C LYS A 107 15.18 -5.82 7.24
N ILE A 108 14.04 -5.22 6.93
CA ILE A 108 13.76 -3.79 7.14
C ILE A 108 12.40 -3.70 7.84
N ASP A 109 12.33 -2.94 8.92
CA ASP A 109 11.06 -2.64 9.57
C ASP A 109 10.34 -1.59 8.71
N ILE A 110 9.51 -2.07 7.79
CA ILE A 110 8.91 -1.25 6.75
C ILE A 110 8.04 -0.13 7.34
N GLU A 111 8.24 1.08 6.86
CA GLU A 111 7.42 2.22 7.25
C GLU A 111 6.12 2.21 6.47
N VAL A 112 5.00 2.19 7.19
CA VAL A 112 3.65 2.19 6.61
C VAL A 112 3.10 3.61 6.72
N ILE A 113 2.85 4.22 5.58
CA ILE A 113 2.37 5.60 5.47
C ILE A 113 0.89 5.55 5.12
N MET A 114 0.07 5.91 6.10
CA MET A 114 -1.39 5.89 5.97
C MET A 114 -1.84 7.31 5.64
N ALA A 115 -2.31 7.49 4.42
CA ALA A 115 -2.58 8.82 3.87
C ALA A 115 -4.04 9.00 3.47
N ASN A 116 -4.42 10.25 3.26
CA ASN A 116 -5.70 10.61 2.68
C ASN A 116 -5.50 11.27 1.30
N LEU A 117 -6.58 11.59 0.63
CA LEU A 117 -6.52 12.15 -0.72
C LEU A 117 -6.01 13.60 -0.77
N LYS A 118 -5.88 14.25 0.38
CA LYS A 118 -5.26 15.57 0.50
C LYS A 118 -3.74 15.49 0.67
N GLY A 119 -3.20 14.28 0.85
CA GLY A 119 -1.77 14.09 1.08
C GLY A 119 -1.37 14.18 2.56
N GLU A 120 -2.32 14.39 3.46
CA GLU A 120 -2.06 14.31 4.88
C GLU A 120 -1.83 12.85 5.27
N HIS A 121 -0.99 12.58 6.24
CA HIS A 121 -0.64 11.21 6.57
C HIS A 121 -0.17 11.06 8.00
N ILE A 122 -0.22 9.82 8.46
CA ILE A 122 0.46 9.34 9.67
C ILE A 122 1.32 8.16 9.24
N SER A 123 2.39 7.90 9.96
CA SER A 123 3.24 6.76 9.65
C SER A 123 3.56 5.95 10.89
N LYS A 124 3.66 4.63 10.70
CA LYS A 124 4.04 3.67 11.73
C LYS A 124 4.94 2.62 11.10
N LYS A 125 5.82 2.04 11.87
CA LYS A 125 6.56 0.87 11.42
C LYS A 125 5.62 -0.34 11.41
N ILE A 126 5.83 -1.27 10.50
CA ILE A 126 4.97 -2.45 10.44
C ILE A 126 5.00 -3.24 11.76
N SER A 127 6.13 -3.24 12.45
CA SER A 127 6.24 -3.88 13.77
C SER A 127 5.29 -3.29 14.81
N GLU A 128 4.89 -2.04 14.65
CA GLU A 128 3.92 -1.39 15.55
C GLU A 128 2.47 -1.74 15.19
N LEU A 129 2.22 -2.23 13.98
CA LEU A 129 0.88 -2.51 13.48
C LEU A 129 0.48 -3.98 13.58
N VAL A 130 1.44 -4.87 13.83
CA VAL A 130 1.20 -6.30 13.93
C VAL A 130 1.63 -6.78 15.32
N SER A 131 0.66 -7.17 16.14
CA SER A 131 0.91 -7.75 17.45
C SER A 131 0.94 -9.28 17.33
N HIS A 132 1.78 -9.93 18.14
CA HIS A 132 1.93 -11.39 18.13
C HIS A 132 2.14 -11.94 16.70
N PRO A 133 3.16 -11.47 16.00
CA PRO A 133 3.32 -11.79 14.59
C PRO A 133 3.66 -13.25 14.33
N TRP A 134 3.21 -13.74 13.19
CA TRP A 134 3.63 -15.04 12.66
C TRP A 134 4.07 -14.84 11.20
N PRO A 135 5.22 -15.38 10.75
CA PRO A 135 6.27 -16.03 11.56
C PRO A 135 6.88 -15.08 12.59
N ALA A 136 7.39 -15.66 13.65
CA ALA A 136 7.99 -14.89 14.73
C ALA A 136 9.37 -14.34 14.36
#